data_bbc3af96a8d3cafd927a23cbccd7257f
#
_entry.id   bbc3af96a8d3cafd927a23cbccd7257f
#
_cell.length_a   1.000
_cell.length_b   1.000
_cell.length_c   1.000
_cell.angle_alpha   90.00
_cell.angle_beta   90.00
_cell.angle_gamma   90.00
#
_symmetry.space_group_name_H-M   'P 1'
#
loop_
_entity.id
_entity.type
_entity.pdbx_description
1 polymer ?
#
loop_
_entity_poly.entity_id
_entity_poly.type
_entity_poly.pdbx_seq_one_letter_code
_entity_poly.pdbx_strand_id
1 'polypeptide(L)'
;MIVKPENMDFSNKNIIMIVSGLPGVGKTTLALSAPDVVLIDADEGMSRVKPEHRKDSSMVKTYEDLLDDIKSFEGNYKTVVIDTCGALIDLMKDWAMRTEPSASKKSGGFSQQGYGFVKTEFLRLSAELRKKFNVVFLFHASKDRQGDDVFYDIVCEGSAKMLVWQPADLGAYLHIVNGERYLGFTPTMNYNAKAAYGIKGLVKVPELKDGEPNDFLTRLFAQVKANIAAEHAALQPQREQYEETMGAGKLAIETIEKPEDVPEAMKAIKSLTHALTSERELKAALTERIKELGIVYNKETKAYEWAEKQ
;
A
#
# COMPACT_ATOMS: atom_id res chain seq x y z
N MET A 1 -1.97 -11.77 15.16
CA MET A 1 -1.24 -12.91 14.57
C MET A 1 0.08 -12.38 14.01
N ILE A 2 1.20 -12.97 14.39
CA ILE A 2 2.52 -12.64 13.81
C ILE A 2 2.70 -13.53 12.58
N VAL A 3 2.98 -12.92 11.42
CA VAL A 3 3.27 -13.64 10.17
C VAL A 3 4.77 -13.55 9.93
N LYS A 4 5.41 -14.68 9.72
CA LYS A 4 6.84 -14.73 9.42
C LYS A 4 7.10 -14.22 7.99
N PRO A 5 8.27 -13.59 7.70
CA PRO A 5 8.59 -13.06 6.39
C PRO A 5 8.39 -14.05 5.24
N GLU A 6 8.75 -15.31 5.47
CA GLU A 6 8.62 -16.41 4.49
C GLU A 6 7.16 -16.73 4.12
N ASN A 7 6.19 -16.35 4.96
CA ASN A 7 4.75 -16.59 4.74
C ASN A 7 3.99 -15.34 4.27
N MET A 8 4.70 -14.24 3.97
CA MET A 8 4.09 -13.01 3.47
C MET A 8 3.89 -13.08 1.97
N ASP A 9 2.63 -13.07 1.52
CA ASP A 9 2.26 -12.99 0.11
C ASP A 9 1.45 -11.71 -0.15
N PHE A 10 1.95 -10.89 -1.06
CA PHE A 10 1.33 -9.62 -1.46
C PHE A 10 0.82 -9.64 -2.92
N SER A 11 0.78 -10.81 -3.58
CA SER A 11 0.38 -10.95 -4.99
C SER A 11 -1.04 -10.44 -5.26
N ASN A 12 -1.94 -10.59 -4.27
CA ASN A 12 -3.35 -10.19 -4.35
C ASN A 12 -3.61 -8.79 -3.75
N LYS A 13 -2.58 -8.03 -3.42
CA LYS A 13 -2.74 -6.71 -2.84
C LYS A 13 -3.42 -5.75 -3.82
N ASN A 14 -4.38 -4.96 -3.33
CA ASN A 14 -4.93 -3.82 -4.05
C ASN A 14 -3.90 -2.69 -4.14
N ILE A 15 -3.81 -2.05 -5.29
CA ILE A 15 -2.88 -0.96 -5.55
C ILE A 15 -3.53 0.37 -5.19
N ILE A 16 -2.86 1.16 -4.38
CA ILE A 16 -3.29 2.49 -3.97
C ILE A 16 -2.38 3.52 -4.64
N MET A 17 -2.97 4.34 -5.50
CA MET A 17 -2.23 5.32 -6.29
C MET A 17 -2.77 6.74 -6.08
N ILE A 18 -1.87 7.71 -5.99
CA ILE A 18 -2.17 9.13 -6.06
C ILE A 18 -1.72 9.66 -7.41
N VAL A 19 -2.58 10.44 -8.06
CA VAL A 19 -2.21 11.24 -9.23
C VAL A 19 -2.54 12.69 -8.96
N SER A 20 -1.53 13.54 -8.91
CA SER A 20 -1.66 14.99 -8.79
C SER A 20 -1.26 15.67 -10.09
N GLY A 21 -1.71 16.90 -10.29
CA GLY A 21 -1.34 17.70 -11.46
C GLY A 21 -2.23 18.92 -11.64
N LEU A 22 -1.79 19.88 -12.44
CA LEU A 22 -2.55 21.09 -12.75
C LEU A 22 -3.91 20.75 -13.42
N PRO A 23 -4.91 21.62 -13.34
CA PRO A 23 -6.13 21.46 -14.11
C PRO A 23 -5.86 21.29 -15.61
N GLY A 24 -6.63 20.44 -16.29
CA GLY A 24 -6.53 20.26 -17.75
C GLY A 24 -5.39 19.35 -18.25
N VAL A 25 -4.51 18.82 -17.39
CA VAL A 25 -3.39 17.95 -17.84
C VAL A 25 -3.82 16.52 -18.24
N GLY A 26 -5.10 16.15 -18.02
CA GLY A 26 -5.64 14.84 -18.43
C GLY A 26 -5.68 13.79 -17.32
N LYS A 27 -5.74 14.17 -16.04
CA LYS A 27 -5.81 13.26 -14.89
C LYS A 27 -6.97 12.27 -14.98
N THR A 28 -8.19 12.79 -15.22
CA THR A 28 -9.41 11.97 -15.33
C THR A 28 -9.27 10.92 -16.43
N THR A 29 -8.91 11.34 -17.65
CA THR A 29 -8.72 10.43 -18.79
C THR A 29 -7.67 9.37 -18.50
N LEU A 30 -6.57 9.75 -17.84
CA LEU A 30 -5.53 8.82 -17.40
C LEU A 30 -6.08 7.81 -16.39
N ALA A 31 -6.81 8.26 -15.38
CA ALA A 31 -7.34 7.40 -14.33
C ALA A 31 -8.38 6.40 -14.86
N LEU A 32 -9.16 6.78 -15.86
CA LEU A 32 -10.12 5.91 -16.55
C LEU A 32 -9.45 4.80 -17.39
N SER A 33 -8.12 4.79 -17.50
CA SER A 33 -7.35 3.69 -18.10
C SER A 33 -7.05 2.53 -17.14
N ALA A 34 -7.52 2.62 -15.88
CA ALA A 34 -7.35 1.58 -14.89
C ALA A 34 -8.25 0.35 -15.16
N PRO A 35 -7.89 -0.85 -14.65
CA PRO A 35 -8.65 -2.07 -14.92
C PRO A 35 -10.03 -2.04 -14.25
N ASP A 36 -11.09 -2.40 -15.00
CA ASP A 36 -12.48 -2.52 -14.53
C ASP A 36 -12.84 -1.36 -13.60
N VAL A 37 -12.77 -0.13 -14.13
CA VAL A 37 -12.83 1.11 -13.37
C VAL A 37 -14.24 1.67 -13.24
N VAL A 38 -14.56 2.19 -12.04
CA VAL A 38 -15.68 3.12 -11.81
C VAL A 38 -15.13 4.44 -11.27
N LEU A 39 -15.67 5.55 -11.76
CA LEU A 39 -15.32 6.90 -11.31
C LEU A 39 -16.32 7.39 -10.28
N ILE A 40 -15.87 7.87 -9.14
CA ILE A 40 -16.60 8.77 -8.26
C ILE A 40 -16.35 10.19 -8.77
N ASP A 41 -17.33 10.75 -9.50
CA ASP A 41 -17.21 12.05 -10.14
C ASP A 41 -17.83 13.14 -9.26
N ALA A 42 -17.01 13.67 -8.34
CA ALA A 42 -17.39 14.76 -7.44
C ALA A 42 -17.08 16.15 -8.02
N ASP A 43 -16.33 16.23 -9.13
CA ASP A 43 -15.88 17.49 -9.78
C ASP A 43 -16.46 17.67 -11.20
N GLU A 44 -17.48 16.88 -11.55
CA GLU A 44 -18.09 16.85 -12.88
C GLU A 44 -17.06 16.66 -14.02
N GLY A 45 -15.99 15.90 -13.71
CA GLY A 45 -14.83 15.67 -14.58
C GLY A 45 -15.17 14.90 -15.84
N MET A 46 -16.15 13.99 -15.76
CA MET A 46 -16.55 13.12 -16.87
C MET A 46 -17.07 13.92 -18.08
N SER A 47 -17.70 15.06 -17.86
CA SER A 47 -18.20 15.92 -18.94
C SER A 47 -17.08 16.38 -19.89
N ARG A 48 -15.85 16.50 -19.39
CA ARG A 48 -14.64 16.96 -20.12
C ARG A 48 -13.85 15.82 -20.78
N VAL A 49 -14.24 14.57 -20.53
CA VAL A 49 -13.62 13.38 -21.15
C VAL A 49 -14.25 13.12 -22.51
N LYS A 50 -13.43 12.81 -23.52
CA LYS A 50 -13.92 12.40 -24.82
C LYS A 50 -14.85 11.18 -24.70
N PRO A 51 -15.98 11.13 -25.45
CA PRO A 51 -16.98 10.07 -25.33
C PRO A 51 -16.41 8.65 -25.39
N GLU A 52 -15.46 8.40 -26.27
CA GLU A 52 -14.82 7.09 -26.47
C GLU A 52 -13.98 6.59 -25.27
N HIS A 53 -13.62 7.50 -24.33
CA HIS A 53 -12.85 7.17 -23.13
C HIS A 53 -13.67 7.19 -21.84
N ARG A 54 -14.96 7.50 -21.93
CA ARG A 54 -15.86 7.50 -20.77
C ARG A 54 -16.06 6.10 -20.24
N LYS A 55 -16.20 6.01 -18.93
CA LYS A 55 -16.45 4.77 -18.18
C LYS A 55 -17.61 4.99 -17.21
N ASP A 56 -18.06 3.92 -16.59
CA ASP A 56 -19.08 3.97 -15.57
C ASP A 56 -18.71 4.94 -14.47
N SER A 57 -19.66 5.76 -14.06
CA SER A 57 -19.43 6.85 -13.12
C SER A 57 -20.58 7.03 -12.17
N SER A 58 -20.26 7.15 -10.90
CA SER A 58 -21.15 7.65 -9.86
C SER A 58 -21.05 9.18 -9.86
N MET A 59 -22.05 9.82 -10.45
CA MET A 59 -22.14 11.30 -10.54
C MET A 59 -22.78 11.84 -9.28
N VAL A 60 -22.02 11.90 -8.21
CA VAL A 60 -22.51 12.26 -6.87
C VAL A 60 -22.76 13.74 -6.71
N LYS A 61 -23.90 14.10 -6.12
CA LYS A 61 -24.23 15.46 -5.72
C LYS A 61 -24.16 15.65 -4.21
N THR A 62 -24.31 14.57 -3.47
CA THR A 62 -24.19 14.54 -2.01
C THR A 62 -23.30 13.38 -1.56
N TYR A 63 -22.80 13.46 -0.35
CA TYR A 63 -22.02 12.36 0.21
C TYR A 63 -22.86 11.11 0.48
N GLU A 64 -24.17 11.30 0.78
CA GLU A 64 -25.13 10.22 0.95
C GLU A 64 -25.32 9.41 -0.34
N ASP A 65 -25.44 10.10 -1.50
CA ASP A 65 -25.53 9.42 -2.82
C ASP A 65 -24.34 8.50 -3.03
N LEU A 66 -23.11 8.97 -2.69
CA LEU A 66 -21.92 8.16 -2.80
C LEU A 66 -21.97 6.91 -1.92
N LEU A 67 -22.42 7.05 -0.66
CA LEU A 67 -22.51 5.90 0.26
C LEU A 67 -23.48 4.83 -0.24
N ASP A 68 -24.51 5.21 -0.96
CA ASP A 68 -25.47 4.28 -1.58
C ASP A 68 -24.86 3.62 -2.82
N ASP A 69 -24.21 4.37 -3.70
CA ASP A 69 -23.60 3.86 -4.93
C ASP A 69 -22.47 2.86 -4.65
N ILE A 70 -21.61 3.11 -3.65
CA ILE A 70 -20.50 2.23 -3.27
C ILE A 70 -20.97 0.80 -2.98
N LYS A 71 -22.20 0.61 -2.48
CA LYS A 71 -22.74 -0.73 -2.19
C LYS A 71 -22.84 -1.59 -3.46
N SER A 72 -22.98 -0.95 -4.62
CA SER A 72 -23.08 -1.64 -5.91
C SER A 72 -21.74 -1.91 -6.59
N PHE A 73 -20.63 -1.36 -6.07
CA PHE A 73 -19.32 -1.48 -6.74
C PHE A 73 -18.70 -2.86 -6.60
N GLU A 74 -18.93 -3.54 -5.48
CA GLU A 74 -18.36 -4.85 -5.20
C GLU A 74 -18.85 -5.90 -6.18
N GLY A 75 -17.92 -6.68 -6.75
CA GLY A 75 -18.21 -7.70 -7.76
C GLY A 75 -18.34 -7.17 -9.20
N ASN A 76 -18.53 -5.86 -9.39
CA ASN A 76 -18.68 -5.24 -10.70
C ASN A 76 -17.41 -4.52 -11.17
N TYR A 77 -16.62 -3.97 -10.23
CA TYR A 77 -15.43 -3.18 -10.54
C TYR A 77 -14.21 -3.67 -9.75
N LYS A 78 -13.01 -3.44 -10.31
CA LYS A 78 -11.73 -3.72 -9.63
C LYS A 78 -11.05 -2.44 -9.14
N THR A 79 -11.36 -1.30 -9.74
CA THR A 79 -10.72 -0.03 -9.44
C THR A 79 -11.76 1.05 -9.20
N VAL A 80 -11.59 1.79 -8.11
CA VAL A 80 -12.34 3.01 -7.79
C VAL A 80 -11.43 4.21 -7.99
N VAL A 81 -11.85 5.16 -8.81
CA VAL A 81 -11.20 6.46 -9.00
C VAL A 81 -11.99 7.51 -8.26
N ILE A 82 -11.34 8.39 -7.50
CA ILE A 82 -11.98 9.55 -6.84
C ILE A 82 -11.49 10.82 -7.53
N ASP A 83 -12.41 11.50 -8.22
CA ASP A 83 -12.13 12.73 -8.99
C ASP A 83 -13.04 13.89 -8.56
N THR A 84 -12.55 14.83 -7.80
CA THR A 84 -11.27 14.88 -7.10
C THR A 84 -11.47 14.67 -5.61
N CYS A 85 -10.41 14.29 -4.89
CA CYS A 85 -10.50 14.16 -3.43
C CYS A 85 -10.84 15.49 -2.74
N GLY A 86 -10.44 16.63 -3.31
CA GLY A 86 -10.84 17.95 -2.80
C GLY A 86 -12.35 18.13 -2.84
N ALA A 87 -12.97 17.89 -4.00
CA ALA A 87 -14.42 17.99 -4.18
C ALA A 87 -15.18 16.99 -3.27
N LEU A 88 -14.69 15.76 -3.15
CA LEU A 88 -15.28 14.79 -2.22
C LEU A 88 -15.27 15.30 -0.77
N ILE A 89 -14.16 15.90 -0.33
CA ILE A 89 -14.06 16.48 1.02
C ILE A 89 -15.07 17.62 1.20
N ASP A 90 -15.33 18.42 0.18
CA ASP A 90 -16.35 19.48 0.25
C ASP A 90 -17.75 18.88 0.38
N LEU A 91 -18.10 17.83 -0.35
CA LEU A 91 -19.35 17.08 -0.13
C LEU A 91 -19.46 16.51 1.29
N MET A 92 -18.37 16.00 1.85
CA MET A 92 -18.32 15.52 3.23
C MET A 92 -18.51 16.65 4.25
N LYS A 93 -18.01 17.86 3.99
CA LYS A 93 -18.24 19.04 4.85
C LYS A 93 -19.73 19.44 4.85
N ASP A 94 -20.34 19.48 3.67
CA ASP A 94 -21.76 19.80 3.55
C ASP A 94 -22.62 18.76 4.27
N TRP A 95 -22.28 17.48 4.14
CA TRP A 95 -22.90 16.41 4.89
C TRP A 95 -22.72 16.57 6.40
N ALA A 96 -21.50 16.83 6.85
CA ALA A 96 -21.21 17.03 8.27
C ALA A 96 -21.96 18.22 8.88
N MET A 97 -22.10 19.32 8.14
CA MET A 97 -22.88 20.48 8.61
C MET A 97 -24.38 20.17 8.80
N ARG A 98 -24.91 19.23 8.03
CA ARG A 98 -26.32 18.77 8.16
C ARG A 98 -26.54 17.75 9.27
N THR A 99 -25.57 16.89 9.51
CA THR A 99 -25.72 15.70 10.35
C THR A 99 -25.04 15.81 11.71
N GLU A 100 -24.02 16.67 11.83
CA GLU A 100 -23.21 16.80 13.06
C GLU A 100 -23.27 18.25 13.59
N PRO A 101 -24.01 18.50 14.67
CA PRO A 101 -24.18 19.87 15.22
C PRO A 101 -22.87 20.57 15.57
N SER A 102 -21.83 19.80 15.96
CA SER A 102 -20.50 20.33 16.29
C SER A 102 -19.70 20.78 15.06
N ALA A 103 -20.11 20.38 13.85
CA ALA A 103 -19.45 20.76 12.62
C ALA A 103 -19.62 22.24 12.24
N SER A 104 -20.63 22.90 12.77
CA SER A 104 -20.92 24.31 12.48
C SER A 104 -20.51 25.23 13.63
N LYS A 105 -19.98 26.41 13.30
CA LYS A 105 -19.73 27.47 14.31
C LYS A 105 -21.03 28.23 14.60
N LYS A 106 -21.19 28.73 15.83
CA LYS A 106 -22.31 29.62 16.19
C LYS A 106 -22.35 30.91 15.34
N SER A 107 -21.19 31.38 14.89
CA SER A 107 -21.04 32.55 14.01
C SER A 107 -21.18 32.24 12.53
N GLY A 108 -21.55 31.02 12.15
CA GLY A 108 -21.56 30.53 10.79
C GLY A 108 -20.22 29.96 10.33
N GLY A 109 -20.25 29.11 9.30
CA GLY A 109 -19.09 28.44 8.73
C GLY A 109 -18.66 27.15 9.47
N PHE A 110 -17.67 26.48 8.89
CA PHE A 110 -17.21 25.15 9.34
C PHE A 110 -16.33 25.26 10.59
N SER A 111 -16.54 24.37 11.56
CA SER A 111 -15.84 24.39 12.84
C SER A 111 -14.55 23.56 12.79
N GLN A 112 -13.67 23.76 13.78
CA GLN A 112 -12.48 22.91 13.93
C GLN A 112 -12.84 21.45 14.27
N GLN A 113 -13.92 21.24 15.03
CA GLN A 113 -14.44 19.90 15.34
C GLN A 113 -14.98 19.21 14.07
N GLY A 114 -15.65 19.99 13.20
CA GLY A 114 -16.10 19.53 11.89
C GLY A 114 -14.96 19.01 11.01
N TYR A 115 -13.80 19.68 10.99
CA TYR A 115 -12.63 19.15 10.28
C TYR A 115 -12.15 17.80 10.84
N GLY A 116 -12.20 17.63 12.17
CA GLY A 116 -11.89 16.35 12.80
C GLY A 116 -12.88 15.24 12.40
N PHE A 117 -14.15 15.56 12.34
CA PHE A 117 -15.21 14.65 11.92
C PHE A 117 -15.03 14.21 10.46
N VAL A 118 -14.90 15.16 9.53
CA VAL A 118 -14.66 14.88 8.09
C VAL A 118 -13.38 14.07 7.89
N LYS A 119 -12.31 14.39 8.62
CA LYS A 119 -11.07 13.61 8.60
C LYS A 119 -11.32 12.15 8.97
N THR A 120 -12.05 11.89 10.03
CA THR A 120 -12.34 10.53 10.51
C THR A 120 -13.17 9.76 9.49
N GLU A 121 -14.16 10.41 8.90
CA GLU A 121 -15.01 9.80 7.89
C GLU A 121 -14.25 9.52 6.58
N PHE A 122 -13.42 10.46 6.12
CA PHE A 122 -12.55 10.25 4.96
C PHE A 122 -11.58 9.06 5.15
N LEU A 123 -11.03 8.94 6.37
CA LEU A 123 -10.19 7.78 6.72
C LEU A 123 -10.97 6.47 6.66
N ARG A 124 -12.19 6.46 7.21
CA ARG A 124 -13.09 5.29 7.21
C ARG A 124 -13.40 4.86 5.78
N LEU A 125 -13.89 5.79 4.95
CA LEU A 125 -14.21 5.53 3.54
C LEU A 125 -12.98 5.02 2.77
N SER A 126 -11.86 5.73 2.89
CA SER A 126 -10.62 5.32 2.22
C SER A 126 -10.15 3.92 2.64
N ALA A 127 -10.28 3.58 3.93
CA ALA A 127 -9.90 2.27 4.44
C ALA A 127 -10.81 1.15 3.91
N GLU A 128 -12.11 1.40 3.81
CA GLU A 128 -13.07 0.45 3.24
C GLU A 128 -12.83 0.20 1.75
N LEU A 129 -12.66 1.27 0.97
CA LEU A 129 -12.39 1.15 -0.46
C LEU A 129 -11.09 0.37 -0.72
N ARG A 130 -10.01 0.68 0.00
CA ARG A 130 -8.70 0.02 -0.16
C ARG A 130 -8.71 -1.47 0.17
N LYS A 131 -9.62 -1.93 1.03
CA LYS A 131 -9.75 -3.37 1.32
C LYS A 131 -10.30 -4.16 0.15
N LYS A 132 -11.14 -3.53 -0.68
CA LYS A 132 -11.92 -4.21 -1.72
C LYS A 132 -11.41 -3.91 -3.14
N PHE A 133 -10.86 -2.71 -3.37
CA PHE A 133 -10.53 -2.18 -4.69
C PHE A 133 -9.10 -1.67 -4.77
N ASN A 134 -8.55 -1.63 -5.98
CA ASN A 134 -7.51 -0.64 -6.28
C ASN A 134 -8.15 0.74 -6.15
N VAL A 135 -7.42 1.72 -5.63
CA VAL A 135 -7.95 3.09 -5.48
C VAL A 135 -7.00 4.09 -6.12
N VAL A 136 -7.54 4.93 -6.99
CA VAL A 136 -6.79 6.05 -7.58
C VAL A 136 -7.36 7.35 -7.05
N PHE A 137 -6.58 8.06 -6.25
CA PHE A 137 -6.94 9.38 -5.73
C PHE A 137 -6.42 10.47 -6.66
N LEU A 138 -7.33 11.26 -7.23
CA LEU A 138 -6.97 12.40 -8.06
C LEU A 138 -6.99 13.70 -7.24
N PHE A 139 -5.94 14.50 -7.40
CA PHE A 139 -5.82 15.81 -6.79
C PHE A 139 -5.48 16.88 -7.82
N HIS A 140 -6.08 18.04 -7.67
CA HIS A 140 -5.52 19.25 -8.28
C HIS A 140 -4.21 19.61 -7.57
N ALA A 141 -3.26 20.11 -8.34
CA ALA A 141 -2.06 20.72 -7.80
C ALA A 141 -2.18 22.26 -7.90
N SER A 142 -1.66 22.94 -6.90
CA SER A 142 -1.43 24.37 -6.91
C SER A 142 0.06 24.65 -7.06
N LYS A 143 0.34 25.77 -7.72
CA LYS A 143 1.70 26.29 -7.86
C LYS A 143 1.99 27.20 -6.67
N ASP A 144 2.94 26.78 -5.83
CA ASP A 144 3.50 27.59 -4.74
C ASP A 144 4.88 28.10 -5.14
N ARG A 145 5.17 29.36 -4.81
CA ARG A 145 6.48 29.98 -5.06
C ARG A 145 7.18 30.20 -3.74
N GLN A 146 8.35 29.59 -3.60
CA GLN A 146 9.24 29.78 -2.47
C GLN A 146 10.55 30.47 -2.99
N GLY A 147 10.53 31.80 -3.06
CA GLY A 147 11.58 32.57 -3.72
C GLY A 147 11.56 32.36 -5.24
N ASP A 148 12.68 31.93 -5.82
CA ASP A 148 12.79 31.62 -7.25
C ASP A 148 12.30 30.21 -7.60
N ASP A 149 12.13 29.34 -6.59
CA ASP A 149 11.69 27.97 -6.79
C ASP A 149 10.17 27.87 -6.90
N VAL A 150 9.72 26.91 -7.69
CA VAL A 150 8.31 26.58 -7.89
C VAL A 150 8.06 25.19 -7.38
N PHE A 151 7.13 25.05 -6.44
CA PHE A 151 6.67 23.78 -5.93
C PHE A 151 5.20 23.55 -6.29
N TYR A 152 4.89 22.35 -6.78
CA TYR A 152 3.53 21.92 -7.08
C TYR A 152 3.03 20.99 -5.97
N ASP A 153 2.10 21.49 -5.20
CA ASP A 153 1.52 20.76 -4.08
C ASP A 153 0.07 20.39 -4.34
N ILE A 154 -0.38 19.29 -3.72
CA ILE A 154 -1.78 18.88 -3.84
C ILE A 154 -2.70 19.89 -3.14
N VAL A 155 -3.78 20.25 -3.81
CA VAL A 155 -4.84 21.07 -3.24
C VAL A 155 -5.76 20.16 -2.44
N CYS A 156 -5.64 20.23 -1.13
CA CYS A 156 -6.48 19.49 -0.20
C CYS A 156 -6.46 20.19 1.15
N GLU A 157 -7.63 20.41 1.73
CA GLU A 157 -7.73 21.09 3.01
C GLU A 157 -7.33 20.19 4.20
N GLY A 158 -6.72 20.82 5.18
CA GLY A 158 -6.40 20.20 6.46
C GLY A 158 -5.39 19.03 6.36
N SER A 159 -5.55 18.07 7.26
CA SER A 159 -4.67 16.89 7.36
C SER A 159 -4.99 15.78 6.35
N ALA A 160 -6.05 15.91 5.54
CA ALA A 160 -6.44 14.89 4.55
C ALA A 160 -5.31 14.59 3.54
N LYS A 161 -4.52 15.61 3.19
CA LYS A 161 -3.31 15.48 2.38
C LYS A 161 -2.36 14.39 2.89
N MET A 162 -2.02 14.41 4.17
CA MET A 162 -1.12 13.39 4.76
C MET A 162 -1.75 12.00 4.80
N LEU A 163 -3.07 11.92 4.98
CA LEU A 163 -3.79 10.67 5.16
C LEU A 163 -3.80 9.79 3.90
N VAL A 164 -3.78 10.39 2.71
CA VAL A 164 -3.73 9.63 1.45
C VAL A 164 -2.32 9.19 1.10
N TRP A 165 -1.30 10.01 1.43
CA TRP A 165 0.10 9.67 1.14
C TRP A 165 0.62 8.48 1.93
N GLN A 166 0.24 8.34 3.20
CA GLN A 166 0.73 7.27 4.06
C GLN A 166 0.43 5.88 3.49
N PRO A 167 -0.83 5.53 3.14
CA PRO A 167 -1.17 4.21 2.64
C PRO A 167 -0.92 4.03 1.15
N ALA A 168 -0.61 5.08 0.39
CA ALA A 168 -0.38 4.98 -1.04
C ALA A 168 0.84 4.11 -1.36
N ASP A 169 0.73 3.26 -2.35
CA ASP A 169 1.83 2.49 -2.93
C ASP A 169 2.60 3.34 -3.94
N LEU A 170 1.87 4.05 -4.78
CA LEU A 170 2.39 4.92 -5.82
C LEU A 170 1.82 6.33 -5.67
N GLY A 171 2.65 7.31 -5.90
CA GLY A 171 2.23 8.70 -5.98
C GLY A 171 2.95 9.40 -7.13
N ALA A 172 2.20 9.95 -8.07
CA ALA A 172 2.77 10.56 -9.25
C ALA A 172 2.25 11.98 -9.49
N TYR A 173 3.14 12.82 -9.99
CA TYR A 173 2.79 14.12 -10.53
C TYR A 173 2.66 14.02 -12.06
N LEU A 174 1.47 14.30 -12.58
CA LEU A 174 1.20 14.34 -14.03
C LEU A 174 1.49 15.74 -14.56
N HIS A 175 2.44 15.82 -15.47
CA HIS A 175 2.84 17.06 -16.11
C HIS A 175 3.08 16.91 -17.60
N ILE A 176 3.16 18.04 -18.29
CA ILE A 176 3.44 18.12 -19.72
C ILE A 176 4.85 18.73 -19.87
N VAL A 177 5.71 18.03 -20.61
CA VAL A 177 7.05 18.48 -20.97
C VAL A 177 7.18 18.38 -22.48
N ASN A 178 7.47 19.48 -23.14
CA ASN A 178 7.59 19.56 -24.61
C ASN A 178 6.38 18.98 -25.36
N GLY A 179 5.16 19.21 -24.83
CA GLY A 179 3.91 18.70 -25.43
C GLY A 179 3.55 17.25 -25.09
N GLU A 180 4.44 16.52 -24.43
CA GLU A 180 4.22 15.14 -24.04
C GLU A 180 3.89 15.01 -22.54
N ARG A 181 3.03 14.04 -22.19
CA ARG A 181 2.61 13.78 -20.80
C ARG A 181 3.54 12.79 -20.12
N TYR A 182 3.89 13.09 -18.87
CA TYR A 182 4.72 12.22 -18.02
C TYR A 182 4.13 12.11 -16.62
N LEU A 183 4.22 10.91 -16.04
CA LEU A 183 4.03 10.65 -14.62
C LEU A 183 5.38 10.61 -13.93
N GLY A 184 5.63 11.56 -13.03
CA GLY A 184 6.82 11.58 -12.19
C GLY A 184 6.60 10.83 -10.89
N PHE A 185 7.26 9.69 -10.71
CA PHE A 185 7.18 8.84 -9.51
C PHE A 185 8.32 9.08 -8.51
N THR A 186 9.34 9.84 -8.90
CA THR A 186 10.44 10.20 -7.99
C THR A 186 10.22 11.64 -7.51
N PRO A 187 10.26 11.88 -6.18
CA PRO A 187 10.14 13.23 -5.65
C PRO A 187 11.27 14.12 -6.20
N THR A 188 10.94 15.37 -6.44
CA THR A 188 11.89 16.39 -6.94
C THR A 188 11.78 17.64 -6.07
N MET A 189 12.58 18.67 -6.37
CA MET A 189 12.43 19.98 -5.75
C MET A 189 11.11 20.67 -6.12
N ASN A 190 10.39 20.17 -7.13
CA ASN A 190 9.19 20.81 -7.67
C ASN A 190 7.88 20.08 -7.29
N TYR A 191 7.91 18.82 -6.91
CA TYR A 191 6.70 18.08 -6.53
C TYR A 191 7.01 16.87 -5.66
N ASN A 192 6.01 16.46 -4.86
CA ASN A 192 6.02 15.20 -4.10
C ASN A 192 5.65 14.02 -5.00
N ALA A 193 6.31 12.90 -4.76
CA ALA A 193 6.02 11.63 -5.41
C ALA A 193 6.33 10.45 -4.47
N LYS A 194 5.88 9.26 -4.84
CA LYS A 194 6.15 8.02 -4.09
C LYS A 194 6.28 6.86 -5.06
N ALA A 195 7.36 6.12 -4.94
CA ALA A 195 7.67 4.96 -5.77
C ALA A 195 7.68 3.67 -4.94
N ALA A 196 7.13 2.59 -5.50
CA ALA A 196 7.21 1.25 -4.93
C ALA A 196 7.23 0.20 -6.05
N TYR A 197 7.56 -1.02 -5.71
CA TYR A 197 7.50 -2.19 -6.60
C TYR A 197 8.21 -2.00 -7.94
N GLY A 198 9.39 -1.37 -7.92
CA GLY A 198 10.20 -1.14 -9.11
C GLY A 198 9.73 -0.01 -10.04
N ILE A 199 8.58 0.62 -9.77
CA ILE A 199 8.11 1.79 -10.52
C ILE A 199 8.80 3.04 -9.99
N LYS A 200 9.52 3.77 -10.84
CA LYS A 200 10.29 4.97 -10.47
C LYS A 200 10.57 5.88 -11.67
N GLY A 201 11.05 7.09 -11.40
CA GLY A 201 11.47 8.04 -12.43
C GLY A 201 10.30 8.70 -13.16
N LEU A 202 10.53 9.08 -14.40
CA LEU A 202 9.54 9.64 -15.30
C LEU A 202 9.03 8.56 -16.23
N VAL A 203 7.72 8.33 -16.22
CA VAL A 203 7.05 7.38 -17.11
C VAL A 203 6.22 8.17 -18.11
N LYS A 204 6.52 8.00 -19.42
CA LYS A 204 5.78 8.67 -20.49
C LYS A 204 4.37 8.08 -20.58
N VAL A 205 3.38 8.95 -20.58
CA VAL A 205 1.98 8.59 -20.85
C VAL A 205 1.77 8.74 -22.36
N PRO A 206 1.41 7.66 -23.09
CA PRO A 206 1.22 7.75 -24.51
C PRO A 206 0.07 8.69 -24.88
N GLU A 207 0.18 9.35 -26.02
CA GLU A 207 -0.93 10.08 -26.59
C GLU A 207 -2.00 9.08 -27.06
N LEU A 208 -3.24 9.34 -26.70
CA LEU A 208 -4.36 8.52 -27.16
C LEU A 208 -4.77 8.95 -28.58
N LYS A 209 -4.61 8.07 -29.52
CA LYS A 209 -5.09 8.22 -30.91
C LYS A 209 -6.50 7.65 -31.03
N ASP A 210 -7.23 8.12 -32.02
CA ASP A 210 -8.58 7.64 -32.29
C ASP A 210 -8.57 6.11 -32.54
N GLY A 211 -9.43 5.39 -31.83
CA GLY A 211 -9.53 3.94 -31.91
C GLY A 211 -8.52 3.16 -31.05
N GLU A 212 -7.55 3.81 -30.41
CA GLU A 212 -6.64 3.14 -29.49
C GLU A 212 -7.28 2.97 -28.09
N PRO A 213 -7.07 1.82 -27.44
CA PRO A 213 -7.60 1.59 -26.11
C PRO A 213 -6.90 2.48 -25.06
N ASN A 214 -7.68 3.06 -24.18
CA ASN A 214 -7.16 3.78 -23.01
C ASN A 214 -6.87 2.77 -21.89
N ASP A 215 -5.68 2.17 -21.86
CA ASP A 215 -5.31 1.06 -20.97
C ASP A 215 -4.00 1.28 -20.20
N PHE A 216 -3.49 2.51 -20.16
CA PHE A 216 -2.18 2.81 -19.57
C PHE A 216 -2.05 2.35 -18.11
N LEU A 217 -2.99 2.71 -17.22
CA LEU A 217 -2.95 2.27 -15.81
C LEU A 217 -3.22 0.78 -15.66
N THR A 218 -3.99 0.17 -16.57
CA THR A 218 -4.16 -1.29 -16.60
C THR A 218 -2.80 -1.98 -16.79
N ARG A 219 -2.00 -1.52 -17.75
CA ARG A 219 -0.64 -2.03 -17.98
C ARG A 219 0.31 -1.71 -16.81
N LEU A 220 0.24 -0.50 -16.26
CA LEU A 220 1.05 -0.11 -15.11
C LEU A 220 0.75 -0.99 -13.89
N PHE A 221 -0.52 -1.23 -13.59
CA PHE A 221 -0.92 -2.10 -12.46
C PHE A 221 -0.54 -3.56 -12.70
N ALA A 222 -0.63 -4.04 -13.93
CA ALA A 222 -0.14 -5.37 -14.31
C ALA A 222 1.38 -5.47 -14.09
N GLN A 223 2.15 -4.45 -14.46
CA GLN A 223 3.60 -4.40 -14.20
C GLN A 223 3.92 -4.41 -12.70
N VAL A 224 3.20 -3.64 -11.88
CA VAL A 224 3.35 -3.66 -10.41
C VAL A 224 3.11 -5.07 -9.87
N LYS A 225 2.03 -5.72 -10.28
CA LYS A 225 1.71 -7.09 -9.85
C LYS A 225 2.76 -8.11 -10.32
N ALA A 226 3.25 -7.98 -11.55
CA ALA A 226 4.32 -8.81 -12.04
C ALA A 226 5.63 -8.64 -11.24
N ASN A 227 5.98 -7.40 -10.87
CA ASN A 227 7.15 -7.13 -10.04
C ASN A 227 7.00 -7.74 -8.63
N ILE A 228 5.83 -7.61 -8.01
CA ILE A 228 5.53 -8.24 -6.70
C ILE A 228 5.66 -9.78 -6.80
N ALA A 229 5.09 -10.38 -7.85
CA ALA A 229 5.19 -11.82 -8.09
C ALA A 229 6.63 -12.28 -8.32
N ALA A 230 7.43 -11.50 -9.05
CA ALA A 230 8.85 -11.79 -9.29
C ALA A 230 9.67 -11.72 -7.99
N GLU A 231 9.43 -10.71 -7.14
CA GLU A 231 10.06 -10.61 -5.82
C GLU A 231 9.70 -11.82 -4.94
N HIS A 232 8.42 -12.23 -4.95
CA HIS A 232 7.98 -13.40 -4.21
C HIS A 232 8.62 -14.69 -4.74
N ALA A 233 8.68 -14.87 -6.07
CA ALA A 233 9.31 -16.02 -6.70
C ALA A 233 10.82 -16.09 -6.43
N ALA A 234 11.51 -14.96 -6.36
CA ALA A 234 12.94 -14.90 -6.05
C ALA A 234 13.27 -15.37 -4.61
N LEU A 235 12.29 -15.31 -3.70
CA LEU A 235 12.44 -15.81 -2.33
C LEU A 235 12.16 -17.31 -2.20
N GLN A 236 11.54 -17.94 -3.20
CA GLN A 236 11.11 -19.34 -3.13
C GLN A 236 12.26 -20.34 -2.83
N PRO A 237 13.44 -20.26 -3.50
CA PRO A 237 14.56 -21.15 -3.19
C PRO A 237 15.05 -21.00 -1.74
N GLN A 238 15.02 -19.78 -1.19
CA GLN A 238 15.39 -19.53 0.21
C GLN A 238 14.38 -20.11 1.19
N ARG A 239 13.10 -20.14 0.81
CA ARG A 239 12.02 -20.75 1.60
C ARG A 239 12.16 -22.27 1.64
N GLU A 240 12.37 -22.89 0.49
CA GLU A 240 12.59 -24.32 0.39
C GLU A 240 13.80 -24.75 1.24
N GLN A 241 14.91 -24.02 1.12
CA GLN A 241 16.09 -24.25 1.93
C GLN A 241 15.81 -24.04 3.45
N TYR A 242 15.02 -23.05 3.80
CA TYR A 242 14.62 -22.82 5.19
C TYR A 242 13.80 -24.00 5.74
N GLU A 243 12.79 -24.48 5.00
CA GLU A 243 11.95 -25.61 5.44
C GLU A 243 12.75 -26.89 5.60
N GLU A 244 13.63 -27.20 4.64
CA GLU A 244 14.56 -28.34 4.71
C GLU A 244 15.48 -28.23 5.93
N THR A 245 16.10 -27.07 6.12
CA THR A 245 17.01 -26.81 7.25
C THR A 245 16.28 -26.91 8.59
N MET A 246 15.07 -26.34 8.68
CA MET A 246 14.25 -26.42 9.91
C MET A 246 13.82 -27.86 10.22
N GLY A 247 13.45 -28.63 9.21
CA GLY A 247 13.10 -30.05 9.36
C GLY A 247 14.28 -30.87 9.88
N ALA A 248 15.43 -30.77 9.23
CA ALA A 248 16.64 -31.47 9.63
C ALA A 248 17.12 -31.05 11.04
N GLY A 249 17.11 -29.74 11.33
CA GLY A 249 17.55 -29.23 12.62
C GLY A 249 16.62 -29.61 13.77
N LYS A 250 15.29 -29.61 13.57
CA LYS A 250 14.33 -30.09 14.57
C LYS A 250 14.54 -31.60 14.87
N LEU A 251 14.71 -32.40 13.84
CA LEU A 251 15.00 -33.83 14.01
C LEU A 251 16.26 -34.05 14.86
N ALA A 252 17.33 -33.30 14.60
CA ALA A 252 18.55 -33.37 15.40
C ALA A 252 18.35 -32.93 16.88
N ILE A 253 17.42 -31.98 17.12
CA ILE A 253 17.08 -31.56 18.49
C ILE A 253 16.25 -32.62 19.21
N GLU A 254 15.31 -33.27 18.51
CA GLU A 254 14.44 -34.31 19.07
C GLU A 254 15.22 -35.57 19.49
N THR A 255 16.37 -35.88 18.86
CA THR A 255 17.23 -36.99 19.23
C THR A 255 17.99 -36.80 20.54
N ILE A 256 17.96 -35.58 21.14
CA ILE A 256 18.63 -35.32 22.42
C ILE A 256 17.81 -35.96 23.56
N GLU A 257 18.39 -36.99 24.18
CA GLU A 257 17.82 -37.66 25.36
C GLU A 257 18.72 -37.50 26.61
N LYS A 258 20.01 -37.29 26.43
CA LYS A 258 21.03 -37.19 27.50
C LYS A 258 22.06 -36.10 27.18
N PRO A 259 22.85 -35.65 28.19
CA PRO A 259 23.84 -34.60 28.00
C PRO A 259 24.86 -34.84 26.90
N GLU A 260 25.28 -36.08 26.69
CA GLU A 260 26.25 -36.47 25.67
C GLU A 260 25.76 -36.28 24.23
N ASP A 261 24.46 -36.23 24.01
CA ASP A 261 23.85 -36.04 22.68
C ASP A 261 23.91 -34.59 22.22
N VAL A 262 24.01 -33.63 23.16
CA VAL A 262 23.96 -32.19 22.86
C VAL A 262 25.06 -31.72 21.90
N PRO A 263 26.37 -32.11 22.09
CA PRO A 263 27.42 -31.70 21.17
C PRO A 263 27.22 -32.21 19.75
N GLU A 264 26.65 -33.40 19.57
CA GLU A 264 26.38 -33.99 18.26
C GLU A 264 25.22 -33.23 17.56
N ALA A 265 24.13 -32.96 18.27
CA ALA A 265 23.04 -32.14 17.75
C ALA A 265 23.50 -30.72 17.39
N MET A 266 24.33 -30.09 18.22
CA MET A 266 24.92 -28.78 17.90
C MET A 266 25.77 -28.81 16.63
N LYS A 267 26.57 -29.85 16.46
CA LYS A 267 27.41 -30.04 15.26
C LYS A 267 26.56 -30.27 14.04
N ALA A 268 25.52 -31.09 14.15
CA ALA A 268 24.56 -31.33 13.07
C ALA A 268 23.89 -30.02 12.63
N ILE A 269 23.32 -29.24 13.56
CA ILE A 269 22.69 -27.96 13.28
C ILE A 269 23.68 -26.98 12.62
N LYS A 270 24.90 -26.90 13.13
CA LYS A 270 25.94 -26.00 12.59
C LYS A 270 26.36 -26.37 11.17
N SER A 271 26.26 -27.65 10.79
CA SER A 271 26.62 -28.13 9.45
C SER A 271 25.53 -27.88 8.39
N LEU A 272 24.33 -27.50 8.79
CA LEU A 272 23.23 -27.21 7.86
C LEU A 272 23.50 -25.92 7.08
N THR A 273 22.97 -25.88 5.87
CA THR A 273 22.94 -24.64 5.06
C THR A 273 21.77 -23.77 5.52
N HIS A 274 22.07 -22.75 6.31
CA HIS A 274 21.04 -21.89 6.87
C HIS A 274 20.52 -20.86 5.86
N ALA A 275 19.21 -20.64 5.88
CA ALA A 275 18.52 -19.62 5.12
C ALA A 275 17.53 -18.86 6.03
N LEU A 276 17.25 -17.61 5.70
CA LEU A 276 16.32 -16.74 6.43
C LEU A 276 16.64 -16.70 7.95
N THR A 277 15.70 -17.10 8.79
CA THR A 277 15.81 -17.07 10.26
C THR A 277 16.19 -18.42 10.88
N SER A 278 16.44 -19.47 10.06
CA SER A 278 16.59 -20.85 10.51
C SER A 278 17.71 -21.03 11.57
N GLU A 279 18.86 -20.37 11.41
CA GLU A 279 19.96 -20.48 12.37
C GLU A 279 19.56 -19.98 13.77
N ARG A 280 18.91 -18.83 13.83
CA ARG A 280 18.46 -18.24 15.09
C ARG A 280 17.37 -19.09 15.75
N GLU A 281 16.44 -19.58 14.95
CA GLU A 281 15.31 -20.37 15.45
C GLU A 281 15.76 -21.74 15.95
N LEU A 282 16.65 -22.42 15.25
CA LEU A 282 17.19 -23.70 15.68
C LEU A 282 18.07 -23.56 16.94
N LYS A 283 18.86 -22.49 17.07
CA LYS A 283 19.59 -22.19 18.30
C LYS A 283 18.66 -21.96 19.49
N ALA A 284 17.55 -21.25 19.28
CA ALA A 284 16.55 -21.03 20.32
C ALA A 284 15.86 -22.35 20.73
N ALA A 285 15.41 -23.13 19.75
CA ALA A 285 14.78 -24.44 19.99
C ALA A 285 15.73 -25.44 20.71
N LEU A 286 17.00 -25.48 20.33
CA LEU A 286 17.99 -26.27 20.99
C LEU A 286 18.17 -25.85 22.46
N THR A 287 18.24 -24.55 22.73
CA THR A 287 18.35 -24.01 24.10
C THR A 287 17.14 -24.38 24.95
N GLU A 288 15.94 -24.30 24.37
CA GLU A 288 14.69 -24.68 25.02
C GLU A 288 14.67 -26.18 25.36
N ARG A 289 15.04 -27.04 24.39
CA ARG A 289 15.12 -28.49 24.58
C ARG A 289 16.11 -28.90 25.70
N ILE A 290 17.30 -28.29 25.70
CA ILE A 290 18.32 -28.52 26.75
C ILE A 290 17.76 -28.16 28.12
N LYS A 291 17.03 -27.03 28.22
CA LYS A 291 16.39 -26.59 29.47
C LYS A 291 15.25 -27.50 29.90
N GLU A 292 14.41 -27.96 28.98
CA GLU A 292 13.32 -28.89 29.27
C GLU A 292 13.81 -30.20 29.84
N LEU A 293 14.91 -30.71 29.32
CA LEU A 293 15.55 -31.94 29.80
C LEU A 293 16.32 -31.77 31.13
N GLY A 294 16.46 -30.53 31.62
CA GLY A 294 17.25 -30.26 32.83
C GLY A 294 18.75 -30.43 32.61
N ILE A 295 19.25 -30.22 31.40
CA ILE A 295 20.66 -30.27 31.07
C ILE A 295 21.28 -28.87 31.22
N VAL A 296 22.48 -28.79 31.77
CA VAL A 296 23.24 -27.56 31.95
C VAL A 296 24.66 -27.71 31.40
N TYR A 297 25.24 -26.60 30.97
CA TYR A 297 26.63 -26.58 30.55
C TYR A 297 27.54 -26.26 31.74
N ASN A 298 28.38 -27.20 32.13
CA ASN A 298 29.37 -26.99 33.17
C ASN A 298 30.64 -26.35 32.58
N LYS A 299 30.97 -25.16 33.07
CA LYS A 299 32.13 -24.39 32.58
C LYS A 299 33.48 -24.95 33.02
N GLU A 300 33.52 -25.69 34.14
CA GLU A 300 34.76 -26.28 34.70
C GLU A 300 35.13 -27.53 33.92
N THR A 301 34.17 -28.45 33.71
CA THR A 301 34.36 -29.68 32.94
C THR A 301 34.29 -29.48 31.44
N LYS A 302 33.77 -28.30 31.00
CA LYS A 302 33.47 -27.94 29.59
C LYS A 302 32.56 -28.96 28.91
N ALA A 303 31.64 -29.56 29.66
CA ALA A 303 30.69 -30.55 29.19
C ALA A 303 29.24 -30.20 29.56
N TYR A 304 28.29 -30.82 28.87
CA TYR A 304 26.88 -30.79 29.25
C TYR A 304 26.63 -31.89 30.31
N GLU A 305 25.88 -31.58 31.35
CA GLU A 305 25.62 -32.46 32.50
C GLU A 305 24.15 -32.27 32.94
N TRP A 306 23.60 -33.25 33.66
CA TRP A 306 22.31 -33.07 34.30
C TRP A 306 22.40 -32.00 35.37
N ALA A 307 21.37 -31.13 35.44
CA ALA A 307 21.29 -30.19 36.56
C ALA A 307 21.22 -30.94 37.89
N GLU A 308 22.03 -30.53 38.88
CA GLU A 308 21.96 -31.08 40.23
C GLU A 308 20.53 -30.90 40.77
N LYS A 309 19.93 -32.01 41.23
CA LYS A 309 18.64 -31.95 41.90
C LYS A 309 18.81 -31.19 43.21
N GLN A 310 18.26 -29.98 43.29
CA GLN A 310 18.11 -29.28 44.57
C GLN A 310 17.09 -29.96 45.45
#